data_ef85afdbf0f682084a45894d1343773a
#
_entry.id   ef85afdbf0f682084a45894d1343773a
#
_cell.length_a   1.000
_cell.length_b   1.000
_cell.length_c   1.000
_cell.angle_alpha   90.00
_cell.angle_beta   90.00
_cell.angle_gamma   90.00
#
_symmetry.space_group_name_H-M   'P 1'
#
loop_
_entity.id
_entity.type
_entity.pdbx_description
1 polymer ?
#
loop_
_entity_poly.entity_id
_entity_poly.type
_entity_poly.pdbx_seq_one_letter_code
_entity_poly.pdbx_strand_id
1 'polypeptide(L)'
;MLTCTPEDCKAFTAANSDHGGADVVLEVAGAKDTFRLAWECARPNAIVTVVALYDEAQTLPLPNMYGKNLTFKTGGVDGCDCAEILALIEQGKIDTTPLITHRYKLADIEEAYHLFENKLDGVIKVAIE
;
A
#
# COMPACT_ATOMS: atom_id res chain seq x y z
N MET A 1 10.91 11.02 -0.62
CA MET A 1 10.29 9.81 -0.07
C MET A 1 11.40 8.87 0.38
N LEU A 2 11.31 8.31 1.57
CA LEU A 2 12.27 7.31 2.07
C LEU A 2 11.66 5.92 1.87
N THR A 3 12.50 4.92 1.58
CA THR A 3 12.08 3.54 1.35
C THR A 3 12.91 2.59 2.21
N CYS A 4 12.31 1.47 2.63
CA CYS A 4 12.98 0.40 3.34
C CYS A 4 12.37 -0.96 2.95
N THR A 5 13.04 -2.05 3.30
CA THR A 5 12.50 -3.40 3.15
C THR A 5 11.43 -3.68 4.23
N PRO A 6 10.54 -4.66 4.02
CA PRO A 6 9.58 -5.07 5.06
C PRO A 6 10.26 -5.49 6.37
N GLU A 7 11.41 -6.16 6.30
CA GLU A 7 12.17 -6.63 7.46
C GLU A 7 12.69 -5.47 8.31
N ASP A 8 13.08 -4.38 7.68
CA ASP A 8 13.65 -3.20 8.33
C ASP A 8 12.60 -2.18 8.75
N CYS A 9 11.35 -2.33 8.28
CA CYS A 9 10.32 -1.29 8.34
C CYS A 9 10.09 -0.76 9.77
N LYS A 10 10.05 -1.63 10.77
CA LYS A 10 9.86 -1.24 12.16
C LYS A 10 11.02 -0.40 12.71
N ALA A 11 12.25 -0.84 12.47
CA ALA A 11 13.44 -0.11 12.90
C ALA A 11 13.58 1.20 12.14
N PHE A 12 13.31 1.18 10.84
CA PHE A 12 13.33 2.35 9.98
C PHE A 12 12.32 3.40 10.44
N THR A 13 11.07 2.99 10.71
CA THR A 13 10.00 3.90 11.16
C THR A 13 10.35 4.50 12.52
N ALA A 14 10.87 3.70 13.45
CA ALA A 14 11.28 4.18 14.76
C ALA A 14 12.43 5.19 14.67
N ALA A 15 13.40 4.97 13.77
CA ALA A 15 14.54 5.86 13.58
C ALA A 15 14.19 7.18 12.86
N ASN A 16 13.11 7.19 12.08
CA ASN A 16 12.67 8.34 11.28
C ASN A 16 11.40 9.02 11.81
N SER A 17 11.09 8.84 13.09
CA SER A 17 9.96 9.49 13.75
C SER A 17 10.35 9.99 15.13
N ASP A 18 9.72 11.07 15.58
CA ASP A 18 10.00 11.69 16.89
C ASP A 18 9.45 10.86 18.07
N HIS A 19 8.59 9.87 17.79
CA HIS A 19 7.84 9.12 18.81
C HIS A 19 8.01 7.60 18.71
N GLY A 20 9.06 7.12 18.04
CA GLY A 20 9.41 5.72 17.95
C GLY A 20 8.47 4.87 17.08
N GLY A 21 7.77 5.47 16.15
CA GLY A 21 6.88 4.83 15.20
C GLY A 21 6.03 5.84 14.42
N ALA A 22 5.29 5.38 13.43
CA ALA A 22 4.47 6.24 12.57
C ALA A 22 3.20 6.71 13.27
N ASP A 23 2.82 7.97 13.05
CA ASP A 23 1.55 8.56 13.51
C ASP A 23 0.35 7.97 12.76
N VAL A 24 0.53 7.75 11.47
CA VAL A 24 -0.46 7.16 10.56
C VAL A 24 0.21 6.08 9.74
N VAL A 25 -0.42 4.94 9.67
CA VAL A 25 0.02 3.82 8.83
C VAL A 25 -1.09 3.48 7.84
N LEU A 26 -0.74 3.40 6.56
CA LEU A 26 -1.62 2.91 5.50
C LEU A 26 -1.15 1.53 5.07
N GLU A 27 -1.95 0.50 5.30
CA GLU A 27 -1.72 -0.84 4.80
C GLU A 27 -2.51 -1.01 3.50
N VAL A 28 -1.78 -1.15 2.39
CA VAL A 28 -2.36 -1.16 1.03
C VAL A 28 -1.86 -2.35 0.19
N ALA A 29 -1.13 -3.29 0.81
CA ALA A 29 -0.52 -4.42 0.11
C ALA A 29 -1.33 -5.71 0.21
N GLY A 30 -1.97 -5.98 1.34
CA GLY A 30 -2.78 -7.19 1.57
C GLY A 30 -1.99 -8.50 1.53
N ALA A 31 -0.66 -8.44 1.68
CA ALA A 31 0.19 -9.61 1.65
C ALA A 31 0.31 -10.25 3.03
N LYS A 32 0.88 -11.46 3.06
CA LYS A 32 1.17 -12.15 4.32
C LYS A 32 1.99 -11.26 5.25
N ASP A 33 1.60 -11.19 6.49
CA ASP A 33 2.25 -10.41 7.56
C ASP A 33 2.17 -8.87 7.43
N THR A 34 1.63 -8.29 6.36
CA THR A 34 1.60 -6.83 6.20
C THR A 34 0.67 -6.14 7.20
N PHE A 35 -0.42 -6.77 7.60
CA PHE A 35 -1.27 -6.28 8.69
C PHE A 35 -0.51 -6.22 10.03
N ARG A 36 0.24 -7.29 10.34
CA ARG A 36 1.09 -7.33 11.55
C ARG A 36 2.15 -6.22 11.51
N LEU A 37 2.84 -6.09 10.40
CA LEU A 37 3.85 -5.07 10.20
C LEU A 37 3.26 -3.65 10.35
N ALA A 38 2.08 -3.40 9.81
CA ALA A 38 1.41 -2.11 9.91
C ALA A 38 1.21 -1.66 11.36
N TRP A 39 0.62 -2.50 12.22
CA TRP A 39 0.41 -2.12 13.60
C TRP A 39 1.70 -2.15 14.45
N GLU A 40 2.71 -2.94 14.09
CA GLU A 40 4.03 -2.92 14.75
C GLU A 40 4.77 -1.61 14.48
N CYS A 41 4.70 -1.07 13.26
CA CYS A 41 5.31 0.20 12.88
C CYS A 41 4.61 1.44 13.47
N ALA A 42 3.37 1.29 13.91
CA ALA A 42 2.58 2.37 14.50
C ALA A 42 3.07 2.71 15.92
N ARG A 43 3.24 4.00 16.23
CA ARG A 43 3.48 4.44 17.60
C ARG A 43 2.22 4.29 18.48
N PRO A 44 2.33 4.45 19.81
CA PRO A 44 1.14 4.59 20.65
C PRO A 44 0.22 5.74 20.19
N ASN A 45 -1.08 5.54 20.27
CA ASN A 45 -2.14 6.44 19.82
C ASN A 45 -2.17 6.74 18.31
N ALA A 46 -1.54 5.90 17.50
CA ALA A 46 -1.53 6.04 16.04
C ALA A 46 -2.83 5.55 15.40
N ILE A 47 -3.01 5.96 14.15
CA ILE A 47 -4.09 5.47 13.28
C ILE A 47 -3.50 4.46 12.30
N VAL A 48 -4.09 3.28 12.23
CA VAL A 48 -3.76 2.25 11.24
C VAL A 48 -4.97 2.08 10.31
N THR A 49 -4.80 2.46 9.06
CA THR A 49 -5.85 2.31 8.04
C THR A 49 -5.51 1.13 7.13
N VAL A 50 -6.40 0.16 7.08
CA VAL A 50 -6.30 -1.03 6.23
C VAL A 50 -7.19 -0.82 5.01
N VAL A 51 -6.57 -0.62 3.87
CA VAL A 51 -7.23 -0.42 2.57
C VAL A 51 -7.15 -1.69 1.73
N ALA A 52 -6.13 -2.50 1.98
CA ALA A 52 -5.88 -3.71 1.23
C ALA A 52 -6.96 -4.78 1.44
N LEU A 53 -7.16 -5.59 0.41
CA LEU A 53 -7.98 -6.78 0.46
C LEU A 53 -7.13 -7.98 0.89
N TYR A 54 -7.63 -8.75 1.85
CA TYR A 54 -7.00 -9.97 2.35
C TYR A 54 -7.83 -11.19 1.99
N ASP A 55 -7.16 -12.25 1.58
CA ASP A 55 -7.80 -13.54 1.27
C ASP A 55 -8.17 -14.33 2.54
N GLU A 56 -7.47 -14.04 3.65
CA GLU A 56 -7.65 -14.74 4.92
C GLU A 56 -7.92 -13.76 6.07
N ALA A 57 -8.57 -14.25 7.10
CA ALA A 57 -8.82 -13.49 8.31
C ALA A 57 -7.51 -13.04 8.98
N GLN A 58 -7.45 -11.77 9.36
CA GLN A 58 -6.31 -11.21 10.08
C GLN A 58 -6.58 -11.17 11.58
N THR A 59 -5.56 -11.47 12.37
CA THR A 59 -5.66 -11.54 13.83
C THR A 59 -5.26 -10.22 14.47
N LEU A 60 -6.08 -9.73 15.39
CA LEU A 60 -5.72 -8.66 16.32
C LEU A 60 -5.16 -9.28 17.61
N PRO A 61 -3.83 -9.32 17.80
CA PRO A 61 -3.22 -9.91 18.99
C PRO A 61 -3.29 -8.91 20.16
N LEU A 62 -4.45 -8.76 20.76
CA LEU A 62 -4.71 -7.75 21.80
C LEU A 62 -3.68 -7.75 22.95
N PRO A 63 -3.17 -8.92 23.43
CA PRO A 63 -2.13 -8.90 24.47
C PRO A 63 -0.86 -8.13 24.03
N ASN A 64 -0.50 -8.21 22.75
CA ASN A 64 0.70 -7.55 22.19
C ASN A 64 0.45 -6.07 21.86
N MET A 65 -0.82 -5.67 21.79
CA MET A 65 -1.25 -4.30 21.51
C MET A 65 -1.57 -3.50 22.77
N TYR A 66 -1.51 -4.13 23.93
CA TYR A 66 -1.80 -3.47 25.20
C TYR A 66 -0.90 -2.24 25.38
N GLY A 67 -1.51 -1.09 25.66
CA GLY A 67 -0.81 0.19 25.82
C GLY A 67 -0.50 0.93 24.53
N LYS A 68 -0.73 0.35 23.35
CA LYS A 68 -0.58 1.08 22.09
C LYS A 68 -1.76 2.02 21.77
N ASN A 69 -2.95 1.75 22.30
CA ASN A 69 -4.16 2.59 22.09
C ASN A 69 -4.40 2.92 20.60
N LEU A 70 -4.28 1.93 19.71
CA LEU A 70 -4.39 2.15 18.27
C LEU A 70 -5.84 2.36 17.85
N THR A 71 -6.03 3.24 16.87
CA THR A 71 -7.28 3.37 16.12
C THR A 71 -7.15 2.64 14.81
N PHE A 72 -7.98 1.61 14.58
CA PHE A 72 -8.06 0.93 13.29
C PHE A 72 -9.20 1.50 12.45
N LYS A 73 -8.89 1.75 11.18
CA LYS A 73 -9.87 2.09 10.15
C LYS A 73 -9.77 1.08 9.02
N THR A 74 -10.90 0.70 8.49
CA THR A 74 -10.98 -0.11 7.27
C THR A 74 -11.69 0.70 6.20
N GLY A 75 -11.36 0.45 4.95
CA GLY A 75 -12.02 1.12 3.85
C GLY A 75 -11.82 0.37 2.55
N GLY A 76 -12.79 0.47 1.68
CA GLY A 76 -12.71 0.05 0.29
C GLY A 76 -12.72 1.27 -0.61
N VAL A 77 -12.27 1.09 -1.84
CA VAL A 77 -12.39 2.12 -2.87
C VAL A 77 -13.83 2.11 -3.39
N ASP A 78 -14.58 3.14 -3.08
CA ASP A 78 -15.97 3.29 -3.56
C ASP A 78 -16.10 4.23 -4.76
N GLY A 79 -14.98 4.85 -5.16
CA GLY A 79 -14.93 5.75 -6.32
C GLY A 79 -15.51 7.16 -6.08
N CYS A 80 -15.84 7.52 -4.84
CA CYS A 80 -16.41 8.83 -4.53
C CYS A 80 -15.50 10.00 -4.93
N ASP A 81 -14.18 9.81 -4.87
CA ASP A 81 -13.18 10.85 -5.13
C ASP A 81 -12.64 10.82 -6.58
N CYS A 82 -13.18 9.95 -7.46
CA CYS A 82 -12.68 9.81 -8.83
C CYS A 82 -12.68 11.11 -9.61
N ALA A 83 -13.75 11.92 -9.51
CA ALA A 83 -13.85 13.18 -10.24
C ALA A 83 -12.77 14.19 -9.79
N GLU A 84 -12.51 14.27 -8.48
CA GLU A 84 -11.46 15.13 -7.93
C GLU A 84 -10.07 14.66 -8.36
N ILE A 85 -9.80 13.36 -8.28
CA ILE A 85 -8.50 12.79 -8.68
C ILE A 85 -8.25 13.02 -10.17
N LEU A 86 -9.26 12.81 -11.04
CA LEU A 86 -9.14 13.07 -12.47
C LEU A 86 -8.85 14.55 -12.75
N ALA A 87 -9.50 15.47 -12.04
CA ALA A 87 -9.22 16.89 -12.16
C ALA A 87 -7.79 17.25 -11.73
N LEU A 88 -7.24 16.59 -10.70
CA LEU A 88 -5.86 16.78 -10.27
C LEU A 88 -4.86 16.25 -11.31
N ILE A 89 -5.18 15.14 -11.98
CA ILE A 89 -4.37 14.60 -13.08
C ILE A 89 -4.40 15.55 -14.27
N GLU A 90 -5.58 16.03 -14.67
CA GLU A 90 -5.74 16.98 -15.77
C GLU A 90 -4.99 18.30 -15.53
N GLN A 91 -4.93 18.76 -14.29
CA GLN A 91 -4.16 19.93 -13.87
C GLN A 91 -2.65 19.68 -13.77
N GLY A 92 -2.19 18.46 -14.00
CA GLY A 92 -0.79 18.07 -13.86
C GLY A 92 -0.27 18.05 -12.41
N LYS A 93 -1.15 18.06 -11.42
CA LYS A 93 -0.78 17.96 -10.00
C LYS A 93 -0.44 16.53 -9.57
N ILE A 94 -1.01 15.56 -10.27
CA ILE A 94 -0.71 14.14 -10.13
C ILE A 94 -0.31 13.61 -11.49
N ASP A 95 0.89 13.05 -11.59
CA ASP A 95 1.36 12.37 -12.79
C ASP A 95 1.35 10.86 -12.55
N THR A 96 0.47 10.15 -13.24
CA THR A 96 0.34 8.69 -13.20
C THR A 96 1.06 7.99 -14.35
N THR A 97 1.60 8.73 -15.31
CA THR A 97 2.25 8.17 -16.50
C THR A 97 3.45 7.27 -16.17
N PRO A 98 4.29 7.56 -15.14
CA PRO A 98 5.40 6.67 -14.78
C PRO A 98 4.97 5.29 -14.25
N LEU A 99 3.69 5.12 -13.90
CA LEU A 99 3.16 3.83 -13.45
C LEU A 99 2.97 2.87 -14.63
N ILE A 100 2.75 3.38 -15.85
CA ILE A 100 2.58 2.56 -17.04
C ILE A 100 3.97 2.21 -17.58
N THR A 101 4.49 1.06 -17.16
CA THR A 101 5.84 0.62 -17.53
C THR A 101 5.87 -0.13 -18.85
N HIS A 102 4.77 -0.78 -19.23
CA HIS A 102 4.68 -1.62 -20.42
C HIS A 102 3.41 -1.36 -21.20
N ARG A 103 3.49 -1.58 -22.53
CA ARG A 103 2.36 -1.45 -23.46
C ARG A 103 2.32 -2.66 -24.36
N TYR A 104 1.15 -3.26 -24.51
CA TYR A 104 0.91 -4.42 -25.37
C TYR A 104 -0.34 -4.21 -26.21
N LYS A 105 -0.38 -4.87 -27.36
CA LYS A 105 -1.61 -4.98 -28.14
C LYS A 105 -2.53 -6.03 -27.51
N LEU A 106 -3.83 -5.92 -27.75
CA LEU A 106 -4.77 -6.93 -27.27
C LEU A 106 -4.45 -8.35 -27.79
N ALA A 107 -3.85 -8.45 -28.98
CA ALA A 107 -3.44 -9.71 -29.55
C ALA A 107 -2.35 -10.42 -28.72
N ASP A 108 -1.57 -9.66 -27.95
CA ASP A 108 -0.42 -10.14 -27.16
C ASP A 108 -0.77 -10.22 -25.66
N ILE A 109 -2.05 -10.29 -25.32
CA ILE A 109 -2.55 -10.23 -23.94
C ILE A 109 -1.98 -11.33 -23.04
N GLU A 110 -1.76 -12.53 -23.57
CA GLU A 110 -1.20 -13.65 -22.82
C GLU A 110 0.23 -13.37 -22.38
N GLU A 111 1.03 -12.74 -23.24
CA GLU A 111 2.39 -12.32 -22.91
C GLU A 111 2.40 -11.22 -21.84
N ALA A 112 1.48 -10.25 -21.96
CA ALA A 112 1.29 -9.20 -20.97
C ALA A 112 0.93 -9.77 -19.59
N TYR A 113 0.04 -10.76 -19.52
CA TYR A 113 -0.28 -11.45 -18.27
C TYR A 113 0.91 -12.23 -17.72
N HIS A 114 1.64 -12.97 -18.57
CA HIS A 114 2.83 -13.70 -18.14
C HIS A 114 3.87 -12.76 -17.52
N LEU A 115 4.15 -11.63 -18.15
CA LEU A 115 5.06 -10.60 -17.64
C LEU A 115 4.60 -10.06 -16.29
N PHE A 116 3.33 -9.69 -16.18
CA PHE A 116 2.77 -9.07 -14.97
C PHE A 116 2.69 -10.04 -13.79
N GLU A 117 2.21 -11.26 -14.01
CA GLU A 117 2.05 -12.29 -12.99
C GLU A 117 3.40 -12.72 -12.40
N ASN A 118 4.41 -12.83 -13.24
CA ASN A 118 5.75 -13.22 -12.82
C ASN A 118 6.65 -12.04 -12.40
N LYS A 119 6.11 -10.82 -12.38
CA LYS A 119 6.83 -9.59 -11.98
C LYS A 119 8.14 -9.40 -12.75
N LEU A 120 8.13 -9.69 -14.04
CA LEU A 120 9.29 -9.58 -14.90
C LEU A 120 9.55 -8.12 -15.32
N ASP A 121 10.78 -7.85 -15.73
CA ASP A 121 11.23 -6.57 -16.32
C ASP A 121 10.79 -5.30 -15.55
N GLY A 122 10.68 -5.40 -14.22
CA GLY A 122 10.28 -4.25 -13.38
C GLY A 122 8.86 -3.75 -13.62
N VAL A 123 7.95 -4.61 -14.10
CA VAL A 123 6.57 -4.23 -14.41
C VAL A 123 5.84 -3.65 -13.20
N ILE A 124 5.18 -2.51 -13.39
CA ILE A 124 4.26 -1.89 -12.42
C ILE A 124 2.84 -1.94 -12.96
N LYS A 125 2.62 -1.41 -14.16
CA LYS A 125 1.33 -1.40 -14.87
C LYS A 125 1.56 -1.72 -16.33
N VAL A 126 0.64 -2.50 -16.88
CA VAL A 126 0.58 -2.79 -18.32
C VAL A 126 -0.64 -2.10 -18.90
N ALA A 127 -0.45 -1.30 -19.95
CA ALA A 127 -1.53 -0.76 -20.75
C ALA A 127 -1.76 -1.67 -21.98
N ILE A 128 -3.01 -1.96 -22.28
CA ILE A 128 -3.42 -2.71 -23.48
C ILE A 128 -4.03 -1.70 -24.44
N GLU A 129 -3.53 -1.70 -25.70
CA GLU A 129 -3.91 -0.75 -26.76
C GLU A 129 -4.50 -1.47 -28.00
#